data_876ee15460af5b007ecfd10350c10764
#
_entry.id   876ee15460af5b007ecfd10350c10764
#
_cell.length_a   1.000
_cell.length_b   1.000
_cell.length_c   1.000
_cell.angle_alpha   90.00
_cell.angle_beta   90.00
_cell.angle_gamma   90.00
#
_symmetry.space_group_name_H-M   'P 1'
#
loop_
_entity.id
_entity.type
_entity.pdbx_description
1 polymer ?
#
loop_
_entity_poly.entity_id
_entity_poly.type
_entity_poly.pdbx_seq_one_letter_code
_entity_poly.pdbx_strand_id
1 'polypeptide(L)'
;MPLLPALTRAQCPAELLPLWDECAARYPQFRHLWATMANSPTIFRHIWGELLELKRVSPVAARHFEIAVVVVSNLNRCRYCVAHHTPLAAAAGLDAAQLDALAGVALGPLPADWDFPPRPGFARADGLVVDLAYFLAWSGIYAVTADVHPRVVQRLRRRLFGLLAEHFSPRQLEELVWRATQCVAFNLHNDFL
;
A
#
# COMPACT_ATOMS: atom_id res chain seq x y z
N MET A 1 1.49 9.47 -22.98
CA MET A 1 0.66 10.60 -22.49
C MET A 1 -0.37 10.03 -21.54
N PRO A 2 -0.67 10.66 -20.42
CA PRO A 2 -1.74 10.20 -19.54
C PRO A 2 -3.09 10.25 -20.29
N LEU A 3 -3.95 9.26 -20.05
CA LEU A 3 -5.26 9.16 -20.71
C LEU A 3 -6.26 10.20 -20.18
N LEU A 4 -6.14 10.59 -18.89
CA LEU A 4 -6.91 11.66 -18.28
C LEU A 4 -6.00 12.83 -17.91
N PRO A 5 -6.43 14.09 -18.17
CA PRO A 5 -5.64 15.24 -17.78
C PRO A 5 -5.63 15.43 -16.26
N ALA A 6 -4.47 15.74 -15.71
CA ALA A 6 -4.37 16.26 -14.37
C ALA A 6 -4.95 17.68 -14.33
N LEU A 7 -5.92 17.92 -13.45
CA LEU A 7 -6.51 19.26 -13.30
C LEU A 7 -5.47 20.26 -12.77
N THR A 8 -5.72 21.52 -13.05
CA THR A 8 -5.09 22.66 -12.39
C THR A 8 -5.93 23.11 -11.19
N ARG A 9 -5.36 23.88 -10.27
CA ARG A 9 -6.10 24.46 -9.14
C ARG A 9 -7.32 25.27 -9.59
N ALA A 10 -7.20 26.01 -10.70
CA ALA A 10 -8.29 26.82 -11.24
C ALA A 10 -9.46 26.00 -11.80
N GLN A 11 -9.22 24.75 -12.17
CA GLN A 11 -10.24 23.81 -12.66
C GLN A 11 -10.87 22.98 -11.53
N CYS A 12 -10.27 23.01 -10.33
CA CYS A 12 -10.80 22.27 -9.17
C CYS A 12 -12.08 22.96 -8.66
N PRO A 13 -13.16 22.21 -8.37
CA PRO A 13 -14.37 22.76 -7.75
C PRO A 13 -14.05 23.50 -6.45
N ALA A 14 -14.72 24.63 -6.22
CA ALA A 14 -14.42 25.53 -5.10
C ALA A 14 -14.50 24.82 -3.74
N GLU A 15 -15.47 23.91 -3.58
CA GLU A 15 -15.66 23.13 -2.35
C GLU A 15 -14.54 22.10 -2.07
N LEU A 16 -13.68 21.82 -3.05
CA LEU A 16 -12.54 20.91 -2.92
C LEU A 16 -11.20 21.64 -2.79
N LEU A 17 -11.17 22.94 -2.92
CA LEU A 17 -9.93 23.73 -2.82
C LEU A 17 -9.19 23.53 -1.49
N PRO A 18 -9.84 23.43 -0.32
CA PRO A 18 -9.12 23.13 0.92
C PRO A 18 -8.37 21.82 0.88
N LEU A 19 -9.00 20.75 0.36
CA LEU A 19 -8.38 19.44 0.18
C LEU A 19 -7.25 19.49 -0.86
N TRP A 20 -7.48 20.20 -1.97
CA TRP A 20 -6.46 20.43 -3.00
C TRP A 20 -5.20 21.08 -2.42
N ASP A 21 -5.38 22.16 -1.68
CA ASP A 21 -4.28 22.92 -1.09
C ASP A 21 -3.52 22.10 -0.04
N GLU A 22 -4.23 21.26 0.74
CA GLU A 22 -3.59 20.32 1.66
C GLU A 22 -2.79 19.24 0.93
N CYS A 23 -3.32 18.65 -0.15
CA CYS A 23 -2.60 17.70 -0.99
C CYS A 23 -1.35 18.34 -1.61
N ALA A 24 -1.48 19.56 -2.13
CA ALA A 24 -0.36 20.29 -2.73
C ALA A 24 0.76 20.62 -1.74
N ALA A 25 0.41 20.95 -0.50
CA ALA A 25 1.36 21.26 0.56
C ALA A 25 2.06 20.03 1.11
N ARG A 26 1.34 18.92 1.32
CA ARG A 26 1.86 17.73 1.99
C ARG A 26 2.39 16.66 1.06
N TYR A 27 1.84 16.56 -0.16
CA TYR A 27 2.10 15.48 -1.11
C TYR A 27 2.33 15.99 -2.52
N PRO A 28 3.21 17.00 -2.73
CA PRO A 28 3.49 17.55 -4.06
C PRO A 28 4.03 16.49 -5.03
N GLN A 29 4.77 15.49 -4.52
CA GLN A 29 5.30 14.38 -5.32
C GLN A 29 4.22 13.51 -5.94
N PHE A 30 3.01 13.44 -5.36
CA PHE A 30 1.88 12.69 -5.90
C PHE A 30 0.92 13.56 -6.74
N ARG A 31 1.37 14.74 -7.18
CA ARG A 31 0.51 15.71 -7.86
C ARG A 31 -0.24 15.11 -9.05
N HIS A 32 0.43 14.33 -9.88
CA HIS A 32 -0.24 13.73 -11.05
C HIS A 32 -1.40 12.83 -10.64
N LEU A 33 -1.23 12.02 -9.61
CA LEU A 33 -2.26 11.12 -9.12
C LEU A 33 -3.46 11.89 -8.57
N TRP A 34 -3.28 12.74 -7.56
CA TRP A 34 -4.42 13.41 -6.92
C TRP A 34 -5.07 14.46 -7.82
N ALA A 35 -4.32 15.13 -8.70
CA ALA A 35 -4.87 16.08 -9.65
C ALA A 35 -5.65 15.39 -10.79
N THR A 36 -5.28 14.16 -11.17
CA THR A 36 -6.06 13.33 -12.09
C THR A 36 -7.33 12.82 -11.42
N MET A 37 -7.25 12.34 -10.19
CA MET A 37 -8.43 11.88 -9.43
C MET A 37 -9.43 12.99 -9.16
N ALA A 38 -9.00 14.25 -9.11
CA ALA A 38 -9.87 15.41 -8.95
C ALA A 38 -10.84 15.66 -10.13
N ASN A 39 -10.67 14.98 -11.27
CA ASN A 39 -11.70 14.91 -12.31
C ASN A 39 -13.03 14.32 -11.80
N SER A 40 -12.98 13.52 -10.71
CA SER A 40 -14.16 13.09 -9.96
C SER A 40 -14.14 13.71 -8.56
N PRO A 41 -14.98 14.73 -8.28
CA PRO A 41 -15.08 15.34 -6.96
C PRO A 41 -15.31 14.33 -5.83
N THR A 42 -16.13 13.32 -6.09
CA THR A 42 -16.43 12.25 -5.11
C THR A 42 -15.19 11.40 -4.80
N ILE A 43 -14.48 10.93 -5.83
CA ILE A 43 -13.27 10.13 -5.65
C ILE A 43 -12.20 10.93 -4.93
N PHE A 44 -11.93 12.16 -5.38
CA PHE A 44 -10.92 13.01 -4.76
C PHE A 44 -11.22 13.29 -3.29
N ARG A 45 -12.47 13.67 -2.96
CA ARG A 45 -12.89 13.96 -1.58
C ARG A 45 -12.72 12.75 -0.66
N HIS A 46 -13.22 11.59 -1.07
CA HIS A 46 -13.26 10.43 -0.16
C HIS A 46 -11.95 9.68 -0.10
N ILE A 47 -11.25 9.51 -1.22
CA ILE A 47 -9.99 8.75 -1.23
C ILE A 47 -8.84 9.58 -0.65
N TRP A 48 -8.65 10.82 -1.10
CA TRP A 48 -7.58 11.66 -0.57
C TRP A 48 -7.90 12.22 0.82
N GLY A 49 -9.15 12.52 1.10
CA GLY A 49 -9.58 12.92 2.45
C GLY A 49 -9.31 11.82 3.47
N GLU A 50 -9.61 10.57 3.15
CA GLU A 50 -9.30 9.40 3.97
C GLU A 50 -7.80 9.21 4.17
N LEU A 51 -6.99 9.27 3.08
CA LEU A 51 -5.53 9.14 3.17
C LEU A 51 -4.90 10.19 4.08
N LEU A 52 -5.34 11.44 3.96
CA LEU A 52 -4.87 12.53 4.81
C LEU A 52 -5.26 12.31 6.27
N GLU A 53 -6.47 11.82 6.51
CA GLU A 53 -6.94 11.51 7.87
C GLU A 53 -6.16 10.35 8.48
N LEU A 54 -5.99 9.23 7.77
CA LEU A 54 -5.16 8.12 8.22
C LEU A 54 -3.74 8.59 8.60
N LYS A 55 -3.13 9.41 7.76
CA LYS A 55 -1.79 9.97 8.05
C LYS A 55 -1.75 10.89 9.28
N ARG A 56 -2.88 11.45 9.67
CA ARG A 56 -2.99 12.36 10.82
C ARG A 56 -3.25 11.65 12.14
N VAL A 57 -4.10 10.62 12.12
CA VAL A 57 -4.65 10.02 13.36
C VAL A 57 -4.38 8.52 13.51
N SER A 58 -3.74 7.88 12.54
CA SER A 58 -3.45 6.44 12.62
C SER A 58 -2.43 6.14 13.71
N PRO A 59 -2.66 5.11 14.54
CA PRO A 59 -1.67 4.59 15.46
C PRO A 59 -0.64 3.67 14.79
N VAL A 60 -0.77 3.40 13.50
CA VAL A 60 0.20 2.61 12.72
C VAL A 60 1.42 3.46 12.44
N ALA A 61 2.61 2.96 12.75
CA ALA A 61 3.84 3.65 12.42
C ALA A 61 3.98 3.81 10.88
N ALA A 62 4.44 4.98 10.44
CA ALA A 62 4.65 5.28 9.02
C ALA A 62 5.50 4.19 8.33
N ARG A 63 6.49 3.66 9.04
CA ARG A 63 7.34 2.56 8.59
C ARG A 63 6.54 1.35 8.11
N HIS A 64 5.52 0.92 8.85
CA HIS A 64 4.70 -0.24 8.49
C HIS A 64 3.83 0.04 7.25
N PHE A 65 3.27 1.25 7.15
CA PHE A 65 2.54 1.64 5.95
C PHE A 65 3.44 1.64 4.70
N GLU A 66 4.65 2.21 4.81
CA GLU A 66 5.55 2.27 3.67
C GLU A 66 6.11 0.88 3.27
N ILE A 67 6.39 -0.01 4.23
CA ILE A 67 6.71 -1.42 3.94
C ILE A 67 5.60 -2.06 3.12
N ALA A 68 4.35 -1.97 3.59
CA ALA A 68 3.23 -2.57 2.89
C ALA A 68 3.06 -2.02 1.47
N VAL A 69 3.15 -0.68 1.32
CA VAL A 69 2.98 -0.01 0.03
C VAL A 69 4.11 -0.34 -0.95
N VAL A 70 5.37 -0.33 -0.50
CA VAL A 70 6.53 -0.65 -1.36
C VAL A 70 6.45 -2.09 -1.84
N VAL A 71 6.15 -3.05 -0.95
CA VAL A 71 6.02 -4.47 -1.33
C VAL A 71 4.89 -4.67 -2.33
N VAL A 72 3.68 -4.16 -2.04
CA VAL A 72 2.54 -4.27 -2.96
C VAL A 72 2.86 -3.66 -4.32
N SER A 73 3.49 -2.48 -4.33
CA SER A 73 3.82 -1.77 -5.56
C SER A 73 4.87 -2.48 -6.40
N ASN A 74 5.88 -3.10 -5.77
CA ASN A 74 6.87 -3.94 -6.46
C ASN A 74 6.21 -5.17 -7.07
N LEU A 75 5.36 -5.86 -6.32
CA LEU A 75 4.67 -7.06 -6.79
C LEU A 75 3.71 -6.76 -7.94
N ASN A 76 3.05 -5.62 -7.91
CA ASN A 76 2.16 -5.14 -8.97
C ASN A 76 2.92 -4.43 -10.12
N ARG A 77 4.26 -4.26 -9.99
CA ARG A 77 5.12 -3.60 -10.98
C ARG A 77 4.74 -2.13 -11.25
N CYS A 78 4.10 -1.46 -10.31
CA CYS A 78 3.74 -0.04 -10.43
C CYS A 78 4.97 0.84 -10.21
N ARG A 79 5.67 1.21 -11.28
CA ARG A 79 6.90 2.02 -11.24
C ARG A 79 6.67 3.38 -10.58
N TYR A 80 5.52 4.01 -10.84
CA TYR A 80 5.16 5.28 -10.23
C TYR A 80 5.11 5.18 -8.71
N CYS A 81 4.39 4.19 -8.18
CA CYS A 81 4.26 4.00 -6.75
C CYS A 81 5.61 3.66 -6.09
N VAL A 82 6.40 2.77 -6.69
CA VAL A 82 7.74 2.43 -6.19
C VAL A 82 8.62 3.68 -6.11
N ALA A 83 8.69 4.49 -7.19
CA ALA A 83 9.53 5.68 -7.25
C ALA A 83 9.18 6.71 -6.15
N HIS A 84 7.91 6.83 -5.79
CA HIS A 84 7.47 7.80 -4.79
C HIS A 84 7.48 7.27 -3.35
N HIS A 85 7.23 5.97 -3.14
CA HIS A 85 7.15 5.40 -1.80
C HIS A 85 8.48 4.89 -1.26
N THR A 86 9.45 4.49 -2.11
CA THR A 86 10.78 4.08 -1.64
C THR A 86 11.50 5.19 -0.85
N PRO A 87 11.52 6.47 -1.30
CA PRO A 87 12.06 7.56 -0.49
C PRO A 87 11.30 7.80 0.82
N LEU A 88 9.97 7.60 0.84
CA LEU A 88 9.18 7.73 2.05
C LEU A 88 9.48 6.59 3.04
N ALA A 89 9.72 5.38 2.54
CA ALA A 89 10.14 4.25 3.35
C ALA A 89 11.53 4.50 3.99
N ALA A 90 12.48 5.06 3.22
CA ALA A 90 13.78 5.48 3.76
C ALA A 90 13.60 6.55 4.85
N ALA A 91 12.77 7.58 4.62
CA ALA A 91 12.47 8.62 5.60
C ALA A 91 11.75 8.06 6.86
N ALA A 92 11.03 6.94 6.72
CA ALA A 92 10.40 6.22 7.83
C ALA A 92 11.37 5.27 8.57
N GLY A 93 12.67 5.31 8.24
CA GLY A 93 13.74 4.61 8.94
C GLY A 93 14.09 3.21 8.40
N LEU A 94 13.72 2.89 7.15
CA LEU A 94 14.28 1.71 6.49
C LEU A 94 15.66 2.03 5.94
N ASP A 95 16.63 1.16 6.21
CA ASP A 95 17.98 1.26 5.63
C ASP A 95 18.04 0.71 4.20
N ALA A 96 19.18 0.91 3.54
CA ALA A 96 19.39 0.50 2.15
C ALA A 96 19.23 -1.02 1.96
N ALA A 97 19.73 -1.83 2.90
CA ALA A 97 19.63 -3.28 2.81
C ALA A 97 18.17 -3.76 2.93
N GLN A 98 17.39 -3.10 3.80
CA GLN A 98 15.96 -3.36 3.93
C GLN A 98 15.19 -2.97 2.67
N LEU A 99 15.50 -1.81 2.08
CA LEU A 99 14.87 -1.36 0.82
C LEU A 99 15.19 -2.31 -0.34
N ASP A 100 16.43 -2.76 -0.45
CA ASP A 100 16.83 -3.76 -1.44
C ASP A 100 16.11 -5.10 -1.23
N ALA A 101 15.96 -5.53 0.03
CA ALA A 101 15.22 -6.73 0.37
C ALA A 101 13.72 -6.62 -0.01
N LEU A 102 13.09 -5.45 0.20
CA LEU A 102 11.70 -5.21 -0.22
C LEU A 102 11.58 -5.23 -1.76
N ALA A 103 12.55 -4.64 -2.48
CA ALA A 103 12.61 -4.66 -3.93
C ALA A 103 12.79 -6.07 -4.50
N GLY A 104 13.48 -6.96 -3.76
CA GLY A 104 13.71 -8.35 -4.12
C GLY A 104 12.51 -9.28 -3.87
N VAL A 105 11.43 -8.81 -3.24
CA VAL A 105 10.22 -9.64 -3.03
C VAL A 105 9.56 -9.92 -4.36
N ALA A 106 9.46 -11.22 -4.71
CA ALA A 106 8.85 -11.67 -5.96
C ALA A 106 7.65 -12.57 -5.69
N LEU A 107 6.63 -12.48 -6.54
CA LEU A 107 5.48 -13.39 -6.49
C LEU A 107 5.90 -14.81 -6.90
N GLY A 108 5.41 -15.77 -6.13
CA GLY A 108 5.60 -17.19 -6.38
C GLY A 108 4.45 -18.01 -5.80
N PRO A 109 4.49 -19.34 -5.93
CA PRO A 109 3.48 -20.20 -5.32
C PRO A 109 3.49 -20.02 -3.80
N LEU A 110 2.30 -20.00 -3.17
CA LEU A 110 2.19 -20.01 -1.72
C LEU A 110 2.59 -21.39 -1.19
N PRO A 111 3.60 -21.49 -0.31
CA PRO A 111 3.90 -22.74 0.37
C PRO A 111 2.70 -23.15 1.23
N ALA A 112 2.22 -24.37 1.04
CA ALA A 112 1.06 -24.85 1.79
C ALA A 112 1.29 -24.87 3.32
N ASP A 113 2.53 -25.06 3.74
CA ASP A 113 3.00 -25.13 5.11
C ASP A 113 3.71 -23.88 5.59
N TRP A 114 3.53 -22.73 4.87
CA TRP A 114 4.18 -21.48 5.23
C TRP A 114 3.84 -21.07 6.67
N ASP A 115 4.87 -20.99 7.48
CA ASP A 115 4.77 -20.66 8.90
C ASP A 115 5.20 -19.22 9.22
N PHE A 116 5.50 -18.43 8.17
CA PHE A 116 5.90 -17.02 8.26
C PHE A 116 7.15 -16.82 9.15
N PRO A 117 8.29 -17.40 8.78
CA PRO A 117 9.52 -17.30 9.58
C PRO A 117 10.00 -15.85 9.68
N PRO A 118 10.83 -15.51 10.69
CA PRO A 118 11.46 -14.20 10.77
C PRO A 118 12.22 -13.88 9.48
N ARG A 119 12.04 -12.64 8.98
CA ARG A 119 12.75 -12.17 7.80
C ARG A 119 14.10 -11.56 8.21
N PRO A 120 15.22 -12.00 7.61
CA PRO A 120 16.53 -11.44 7.91
C PRO A 120 16.55 -9.92 7.70
N GLY A 121 17.18 -9.19 8.61
CA GLY A 121 17.30 -7.73 8.54
C GLY A 121 16.06 -6.93 8.97
N PHE A 122 14.95 -7.61 9.32
CA PHE A 122 13.71 -6.96 9.76
C PHE A 122 13.37 -7.32 11.21
N ALA A 123 12.84 -6.36 11.96
CA ALA A 123 12.12 -6.67 13.18
C ALA A 123 10.92 -7.58 12.88
N ARG A 124 10.47 -8.36 13.88
CA ARG A 124 9.39 -9.34 13.66
C ARG A 124 8.13 -8.70 13.09
N ALA A 125 7.70 -7.57 13.63
CA ALA A 125 6.53 -6.84 13.16
C ALA A 125 6.68 -6.39 11.70
N ASP A 126 7.85 -5.82 11.33
CA ASP A 126 8.15 -5.39 9.95
C ASP A 126 8.07 -6.57 8.97
N GLY A 127 8.69 -7.70 9.33
CA GLY A 127 8.69 -8.92 8.50
C GLY A 127 7.26 -9.45 8.27
N LEU A 128 6.42 -9.41 9.30
CA LEU A 128 5.01 -9.81 9.18
C LEU A 128 4.19 -8.85 8.30
N VAL A 129 4.54 -7.54 8.29
CA VAL A 129 3.92 -6.59 7.36
C VAL A 129 4.33 -6.88 5.91
N VAL A 130 5.58 -7.30 5.66
CA VAL A 130 6.00 -7.78 4.33
C VAL A 130 5.18 -9.01 3.93
N ASP A 131 4.97 -9.96 4.84
CA ASP A 131 4.18 -11.16 4.58
C ASP A 131 2.70 -10.84 4.32
N LEU A 132 2.13 -9.88 5.06
CA LEU A 132 0.78 -9.36 4.83
C LEU A 132 0.63 -8.75 3.44
N ALA A 133 1.55 -7.86 3.07
CA ALA A 133 1.56 -7.19 1.77
C ALA A 133 1.69 -8.19 0.62
N TYR A 134 2.59 -9.18 0.78
CA TYR A 134 2.73 -10.28 -0.16
C TYR A 134 1.43 -11.07 -0.31
N PHE A 135 0.82 -11.48 0.82
CA PHE A 135 -0.39 -12.28 0.82
C PHE A 135 -1.58 -11.55 0.18
N LEU A 136 -1.72 -10.24 0.41
CA LEU A 136 -2.77 -9.42 -0.19
C LEU A 136 -2.56 -9.25 -1.70
N ALA A 137 -1.35 -8.93 -2.15
CA ALA A 137 -1.03 -8.83 -3.56
C ALA A 137 -1.23 -10.18 -4.27
N TRP A 138 -0.77 -11.27 -3.66
CA TRP A 138 -0.97 -12.63 -4.17
C TRP A 138 -2.46 -12.96 -4.31
N SER A 139 -3.27 -12.67 -3.29
CA SER A 139 -4.72 -12.94 -3.30
C SER A 139 -5.45 -12.15 -4.37
N GLY A 140 -5.03 -10.93 -4.68
CA GLY A 140 -5.63 -10.10 -5.72
C GLY A 140 -5.27 -10.54 -7.14
N ILE A 141 -4.05 -11.04 -7.35
CA ILE A 141 -3.51 -11.31 -8.70
C ILE A 141 -3.55 -12.80 -9.05
N TYR A 142 -3.24 -13.67 -8.10
CA TYR A 142 -2.98 -15.09 -8.36
C TYR A 142 -4.03 -16.05 -7.82
N ALA A 143 -4.89 -15.61 -6.90
CA ALA A 143 -5.88 -16.49 -6.26
C ALA A 143 -6.83 -17.17 -7.27
N VAL A 144 -7.03 -16.56 -8.44
CA VAL A 144 -7.92 -17.08 -9.51
C VAL A 144 -7.20 -18.10 -10.40
N THR A 145 -5.86 -18.02 -10.48
CA THR A 145 -5.06 -18.86 -11.40
C THR A 145 -4.19 -19.89 -10.69
N ALA A 146 -4.03 -19.76 -9.38
CA ALA A 146 -3.18 -20.66 -8.61
C ALA A 146 -3.97 -21.91 -8.21
N ASP A 147 -3.38 -23.09 -8.47
CA ASP A 147 -3.90 -24.39 -8.03
C ASP A 147 -3.64 -24.58 -6.52
N VAL A 148 -4.14 -23.64 -5.71
CA VAL A 148 -4.04 -23.69 -4.25
C VAL A 148 -5.42 -23.87 -3.65
N HIS A 149 -5.60 -24.98 -2.94
CA HIS A 149 -6.89 -25.32 -2.35
C HIS A 149 -7.36 -24.20 -1.38
N PRO A 150 -8.62 -23.73 -1.44
CA PRO A 150 -9.11 -22.62 -0.61
C PRO A 150 -8.91 -22.81 0.91
N ARG A 151 -8.96 -24.05 1.39
CA ARG A 151 -8.68 -24.36 2.81
C ARG A 151 -7.24 -24.05 3.21
N VAL A 152 -6.28 -24.19 2.31
CA VAL A 152 -4.87 -23.82 2.54
C VAL A 152 -4.78 -22.31 2.69
N VAL A 153 -5.36 -21.56 1.75
CA VAL A 153 -5.38 -20.09 1.81
C VAL A 153 -6.01 -19.58 3.10
N GLN A 154 -7.14 -20.16 3.52
CA GLN A 154 -7.79 -19.77 4.78
C GLN A 154 -6.94 -20.10 6.01
N ARG A 155 -6.24 -21.26 6.03
CA ARG A 155 -5.35 -21.61 7.12
C ARG A 155 -4.18 -20.63 7.21
N LEU A 156 -3.53 -20.34 6.11
CA LEU A 156 -2.43 -19.37 6.05
C LEU A 156 -2.88 -17.97 6.50
N ARG A 157 -4.04 -17.52 6.04
CA ARG A 157 -4.62 -16.23 6.45
C ARG A 157 -4.82 -16.16 7.97
N ARG A 158 -5.43 -17.20 8.57
CA ARG A 158 -5.66 -17.24 10.02
C ARG A 158 -4.36 -17.26 10.80
N ARG A 159 -3.35 -18.01 10.31
CA ARG A 159 -2.03 -18.07 10.96
C ARG A 159 -1.34 -16.71 10.90
N LEU A 160 -1.28 -16.08 9.71
CA LEU A 160 -0.68 -14.76 9.56
C LEU A 160 -1.40 -13.71 10.43
N PHE A 161 -2.74 -13.73 10.44
CA PHE A 161 -3.52 -12.84 11.28
C PHE A 161 -3.21 -13.03 12.77
N GLY A 162 -3.10 -14.27 13.24
CA GLY A 162 -2.73 -14.56 14.63
C GLY A 162 -1.37 -13.98 15.00
N LEU A 163 -0.36 -14.16 14.12
CA LEU A 163 0.99 -13.60 14.34
C LEU A 163 0.99 -12.05 14.32
N LEU A 164 0.24 -11.46 13.41
CA LEU A 164 0.10 -9.99 13.35
C LEU A 164 -0.58 -9.45 14.62
N ALA A 165 -1.59 -10.14 15.15
CA ALA A 165 -2.31 -9.72 16.35
C ALA A 165 -1.46 -9.75 17.64
N GLU A 166 -0.29 -10.40 17.63
CA GLU A 166 0.70 -10.32 18.71
C GLU A 166 1.43 -8.96 18.74
N HIS A 167 1.41 -8.22 17.62
CA HIS A 167 2.16 -6.97 17.45
C HIS A 167 1.28 -5.74 17.20
N PHE A 168 0.07 -5.93 16.72
CA PHE A 168 -0.83 -4.86 16.29
C PHE A 168 -2.20 -4.99 16.92
N SER A 169 -2.75 -3.87 17.40
CA SER A 169 -4.14 -3.81 17.84
C SER A 169 -5.12 -4.03 16.68
N PRO A 170 -6.39 -4.37 16.97
CA PRO A 170 -7.41 -4.53 15.92
C PRO A 170 -7.53 -3.31 14.99
N ARG A 171 -7.46 -2.09 15.54
CA ARG A 171 -7.47 -0.86 14.75
C ARG A 171 -6.26 -0.77 13.82
N GLN A 172 -5.06 -1.07 14.32
CA GLN A 172 -3.84 -1.05 13.50
C GLN A 172 -3.89 -2.11 12.39
N LEU A 173 -4.43 -3.30 12.67
CA LEU A 173 -4.61 -4.34 11.66
C LEU A 173 -5.57 -3.93 10.56
N GLU A 174 -6.71 -3.35 10.92
CA GLU A 174 -7.69 -2.84 9.94
C GLU A 174 -7.06 -1.79 9.02
N GLU A 175 -6.37 -0.81 9.62
CA GLU A 175 -5.75 0.28 8.86
C GLU A 175 -4.57 -0.21 7.98
N LEU A 176 -3.79 -1.22 8.44
CA LEU A 176 -2.73 -1.84 7.64
C LEU A 176 -3.28 -2.63 6.45
N VAL A 177 -4.28 -3.48 6.70
CA VAL A 177 -4.94 -4.27 5.65
C VAL A 177 -5.59 -3.33 4.63
N TRP A 178 -6.32 -2.33 5.11
CA TRP A 178 -6.96 -1.33 4.25
C TRP A 178 -5.94 -0.58 3.39
N ARG A 179 -4.87 -0.08 4.00
CA ARG A 179 -3.84 0.69 3.27
C ARG A 179 -3.13 -0.15 2.22
N ALA A 180 -2.82 -1.41 2.51
CA ALA A 180 -2.22 -2.32 1.54
C ALA A 180 -3.19 -2.65 0.40
N THR A 181 -4.45 -2.90 0.70
CA THR A 181 -5.50 -3.15 -0.32
C THR A 181 -5.75 -1.92 -1.19
N GLN A 182 -5.83 -0.74 -0.58
CA GLN A 182 -5.95 0.53 -1.30
C GLN A 182 -4.75 0.76 -2.23
N CYS A 183 -3.55 0.35 -1.82
CA CYS A 183 -2.37 0.42 -2.68
C CYS A 183 -2.52 -0.44 -3.95
N VAL A 184 -3.12 -1.64 -3.85
CA VAL A 184 -3.43 -2.45 -5.04
C VAL A 184 -4.33 -1.66 -6.00
N ALA A 185 -5.39 -1.02 -5.49
CA ALA A 185 -6.28 -0.20 -6.30
C ALA A 185 -5.55 0.99 -6.95
N PHE A 186 -4.68 1.68 -6.21
CA PHE A 186 -3.87 2.76 -6.78
C PHE A 186 -2.87 2.27 -7.83
N ASN A 187 -2.25 1.10 -7.63
CA ASN A 187 -1.34 0.54 -8.63
C ASN A 187 -2.07 0.30 -9.95
N LEU A 188 -3.24 -0.33 -9.92
CA LEU A 188 -4.06 -0.59 -11.11
C LEU A 188 -4.54 0.71 -11.76
N HIS A 189 -4.98 1.68 -10.96
CA HIS A 189 -5.39 2.99 -11.45
C HIS A 189 -4.25 3.73 -12.17
N ASN A 190 -3.04 3.72 -11.58
CA ASN A 190 -1.88 4.40 -12.15
C ASN A 190 -1.34 3.72 -13.41
N ASP A 191 -1.46 2.40 -13.50
CA ASP A 191 -1.03 1.66 -14.69
C ASP A 191 -2.00 1.82 -15.85
N PHE A 192 -3.27 2.12 -15.58
CA PHE A 192 -4.29 2.34 -16.60
C PHE A 192 -4.33 3.77 -17.12
N LEU A 193 -4.11 4.79 -16.29
CA LEU A 193 -4.25 6.21 -16.61
C LEU A 193 -2.92 6.91 -16.85
#